data_842c91d43d3f6134b8ba3c1f325fce3e
#
_entry.id   842c91d43d3f6134b8ba3c1f325fce3e
#
_cell.length_a   1.000
_cell.length_b   1.000
_cell.length_c   1.000
_cell.angle_alpha   90.00
_cell.angle_beta   90.00
_cell.angle_gamma   90.00
#
_symmetry.space_group_name_H-M   'P 1'
#
loop_
_entity.id
_entity.type
_entity.pdbx_description
1 polymer ?
#
loop_
_entity_poly.entity_id
_entity_poly.type
_entity_poly.pdbx_seq_one_letter_code
_entity_poly.pdbx_strand_id
1 'polypeptide(L)'
;VAATANEPVTLQYALTSTTTNGVLIFSESGSISYTPNENFNGQDQFSYSVTAVEKSVTRNSTVTITVNSVNDLPIISLDSKLDLDKEHLIFNANPSFSVTFSDIDNTDADLTFSAIVNDESVPTIFTSTEEGKGDVSLDLSLLSKAGLFNAEIIVSDGIDSDSDSFNTWFISNKQTVTVAQDDDKSDGFDSGTTTNKDYYVYYLVGGGNTFGRTDYLFVADSLKADPNDGSTPDITSFREALLRSINALNDSDAAEFFTGYFDIVVAEPVNPDGTSLASIETGCYDWDEDVYCIGSGDINSSVFDDLFADNDLVSVLTMIDGRGVNLGNTNIQEIKPRTEYTLMHELGHAHGEMGDEYLTDDDRDVSYWADLNVNTTTETDPALLKWKHHIEDLMNVPGKDFKVCYNYADGSIFDEGEDVTTCDCLFNLYDSSGNRTGRNPDCNKVGLFEGNYYGEFDNYRPKYWTIMEGGILQYGEVNAEGFAIGSIHNQGFLYGDDVAFVSDATGSRTGFEIDIDVEYDTAKLRLKWYINGIEDSSKENQTTIVFNRPTNDSVQIYTWRVDDLTGTVTAPDDVTNNDDFYEGLFNSDFYWCDRSSGSCEWGYNPSDQSQYDYGYINGPMGGTWGINWSRW
;
A
#
# COMPACT_ATOMS: atom_id res chain seq x y z
N VAL A 1 -13.23 54.92 39.15
CA VAL A 1 -13.92 56.20 39.02
C VAL A 1 -13.18 57.26 39.87
N ALA A 2 -13.25 58.52 39.47
CA ALA A 2 -12.59 59.61 40.18
C ALA A 2 -13.53 60.82 40.24
N ALA A 3 -13.50 61.53 41.36
CA ALA A 3 -14.14 62.81 41.52
C ALA A 3 -13.11 63.82 42.14
N THR A 4 -13.32 65.09 41.85
CA THR A 4 -12.49 66.14 42.42
C THR A 4 -13.38 67.09 43.23
N ALA A 5 -12.83 67.58 44.34
CA ALA A 5 -13.46 68.62 45.13
C ALA A 5 -12.58 69.90 45.11
N ASN A 6 -13.22 71.08 45.13
CA ASN A 6 -12.52 72.35 45.12
C ASN A 6 -11.86 72.71 46.45
N GLU A 7 -12.18 71.95 47.50
CA GLU A 7 -11.63 72.10 48.87
C GLU A 7 -11.19 70.71 49.39
N PRO A 8 -10.27 70.63 50.35
CA PRO A 8 -9.91 69.36 50.96
C PRO A 8 -11.13 68.77 51.69
N VAL A 9 -11.65 67.65 51.19
CA VAL A 9 -12.75 66.87 51.77
C VAL A 9 -12.48 65.39 51.52
N THR A 10 -13.01 64.55 52.40
CA THR A 10 -13.00 63.12 52.20
C THR A 10 -14.12 62.75 51.26
N LEU A 11 -13.79 62.08 50.16
CA LEU A 11 -14.75 61.55 49.18
C LEU A 11 -15.02 60.08 49.46
N GLN A 12 -16.28 59.77 49.69
CA GLN A 12 -16.77 58.42 49.84
C GLN A 12 -17.61 58.03 48.63
N TYR A 13 -17.33 56.87 48.06
CA TYR A 13 -18.04 56.35 46.88
C TYR A 13 -18.96 55.22 47.29
N ALA A 14 -20.14 55.18 46.71
CA ALA A 14 -21.11 54.10 46.93
C ALA A 14 -21.82 53.74 45.59
N LEU A 15 -21.93 52.46 45.36
CA LEU A 15 -22.64 51.92 44.20
C LEU A 15 -24.16 52.19 44.40
N THR A 16 -24.81 52.71 43.35
CA THR A 16 -26.27 52.99 43.34
C THR A 16 -27.02 52.08 42.39
N SER A 17 -26.39 51.59 41.32
CA SER A 17 -26.86 50.47 40.50
C SER A 17 -25.68 49.70 39.97
N THR A 18 -25.80 48.38 39.89
CA THR A 18 -24.77 47.49 39.34
C THR A 18 -24.99 47.27 37.87
N THR A 19 -23.99 46.65 37.20
CA THR A 19 -24.03 46.13 35.85
C THR A 19 -25.02 44.97 35.72
N THR A 20 -25.51 44.71 34.49
CA THR A 20 -26.44 43.61 34.21
C THR A 20 -25.77 42.44 33.49
N ASN A 21 -24.67 42.71 32.78
CA ASN A 21 -24.02 41.72 31.89
C ASN A 21 -22.62 41.34 32.38
N GLY A 22 -22.34 41.46 33.67
CA GLY A 22 -21.07 41.10 34.24
C GLY A 22 -20.99 41.31 35.77
N VAL A 23 -19.92 40.87 36.36
CA VAL A 23 -19.66 41.04 37.77
C VAL A 23 -18.86 42.33 37.99
N LEU A 24 -19.44 43.28 38.73
CA LEU A 24 -18.80 44.52 39.11
C LEU A 24 -18.37 44.47 40.59
N ILE A 25 -17.10 44.64 40.84
CA ILE A 25 -16.56 44.88 42.21
C ILE A 25 -16.29 46.36 42.34
N PHE A 26 -16.93 47.00 43.30
CA PHE A 26 -16.85 48.44 43.55
C PHE A 26 -16.43 48.70 44.99
N SER A 27 -15.44 49.53 45.19
CA SER A 27 -14.94 49.87 46.54
C SER A 27 -15.33 51.29 46.95
N GLU A 28 -15.36 51.55 48.27
CA GLU A 28 -15.61 52.87 48.84
C GLU A 28 -14.54 53.93 48.44
N SER A 29 -13.40 53.50 47.97
CA SER A 29 -12.35 54.36 47.40
C SER A 29 -12.59 54.73 45.93
N GLY A 30 -13.62 54.18 45.29
CA GLY A 30 -13.92 54.38 43.87
C GLY A 30 -13.12 53.44 42.95
N SER A 31 -12.42 52.44 43.48
CA SER A 31 -11.78 51.40 42.63
C SER A 31 -12.85 50.47 42.10
N ILE A 32 -12.72 50.09 40.83
CA ILE A 32 -13.63 49.16 40.15
C ILE A 32 -12.83 48.04 39.47
N SER A 33 -13.44 46.86 39.48
CA SER A 33 -13.07 45.76 38.61
C SER A 33 -14.35 45.21 37.99
N TYR A 34 -14.37 45.06 36.68
CA TYR A 34 -15.51 44.51 35.94
C TYR A 34 -15.05 43.28 35.13
N THR A 35 -15.79 42.21 35.28
CA THR A 35 -15.62 40.98 34.48
C THR A 35 -16.93 40.77 33.72
N PRO A 36 -16.94 40.84 32.39
CA PRO A 36 -18.12 40.53 31.59
C PRO A 36 -18.57 39.09 31.82
N ASN A 37 -19.83 38.83 31.61
CA ASN A 37 -20.35 37.49 31.45
C ASN A 37 -19.72 36.87 30.19
N GLU A 38 -19.64 35.56 30.15
CA GLU A 38 -19.15 34.81 28.98
C GLU A 38 -19.95 35.21 27.75
N ASN A 39 -19.24 35.45 26.63
CA ASN A 39 -19.77 35.83 25.34
C ASN A 39 -20.55 37.17 25.31
N PHE A 40 -20.47 37.98 26.34
CA PHE A 40 -21.09 39.30 26.31
C PHE A 40 -20.21 40.31 25.60
N ASN A 41 -20.74 40.94 24.59
CA ASN A 41 -20.22 42.14 23.95
C ASN A 41 -21.29 43.25 23.94
N GLY A 42 -20.86 44.50 23.82
CA GLY A 42 -21.80 45.63 23.84
C GLY A 42 -21.58 46.58 25.00
N GLN A 43 -22.63 47.29 25.41
CA GLN A 43 -22.55 48.27 26.47
C GLN A 43 -23.22 47.77 27.74
N ASP A 44 -22.51 47.91 28.85
CA ASP A 44 -23.05 47.75 30.18
C ASP A 44 -22.88 49.03 31.00
N GLN A 45 -23.66 49.20 32.03
CA GLN A 45 -23.68 50.44 32.81
C GLN A 45 -23.82 50.18 34.30
N PHE A 46 -23.18 51.03 35.07
CA PHE A 46 -23.42 51.11 36.50
C PHE A 46 -23.50 52.56 36.96
N SER A 47 -24.21 52.82 38.05
CA SER A 47 -24.28 54.16 38.62
C SER A 47 -23.70 54.17 40.01
N TYR A 48 -23.10 55.27 40.37
CA TYR A 48 -22.51 55.46 41.71
C TYR A 48 -22.76 56.87 42.23
N SER A 49 -22.71 57.01 43.51
CA SER A 49 -22.72 58.29 44.18
C SER A 49 -21.37 58.61 44.79
N VAL A 50 -21.04 59.88 44.84
CA VAL A 50 -19.87 60.40 45.55
C VAL A 50 -20.34 61.38 46.57
N THR A 51 -20.01 61.18 47.81
CA THR A 51 -20.35 62.03 48.95
C THR A 51 -19.09 62.72 49.49
N ALA A 52 -19.12 64.05 49.53
CA ALA A 52 -18.15 64.84 50.30
C ALA A 52 -18.60 64.80 51.78
N VAL A 53 -17.93 63.97 52.59
CA VAL A 53 -18.35 63.60 53.92
C VAL A 53 -18.53 64.83 54.81
N GLU A 54 -17.58 65.73 54.83
CA GLU A 54 -17.55 66.95 55.70
C GLU A 54 -18.57 67.99 55.27
N LYS A 55 -19.07 67.93 54.06
CA LYS A 55 -20.08 68.87 53.50
C LYS A 55 -21.48 68.23 53.36
N SER A 56 -21.62 66.95 53.53
CA SER A 56 -22.87 66.20 53.31
C SER A 56 -23.46 66.42 51.92
N VAL A 57 -22.62 66.58 50.91
CA VAL A 57 -23.05 66.80 49.51
C VAL A 57 -22.80 65.57 48.68
N THR A 58 -23.88 65.02 48.11
CA THR A 58 -23.81 63.82 47.24
C THR A 58 -24.06 64.22 45.79
N ARG A 59 -23.34 63.57 44.87
CA ARG A 59 -23.55 63.64 43.40
C ARG A 59 -23.59 62.25 42.86
N ASN A 60 -24.42 62.03 41.89
CA ASN A 60 -24.54 60.74 41.18
C ASN A 60 -23.88 60.84 39.79
N SER A 61 -23.34 59.76 39.31
CA SER A 61 -22.79 59.60 37.98
C SER A 61 -23.02 58.19 37.46
N THR A 62 -23.08 58.06 36.18
CA THR A 62 -23.18 56.75 35.50
C THR A 62 -21.93 56.52 34.66
N VAL A 63 -21.44 55.30 34.70
CA VAL A 63 -20.33 54.82 33.88
C VAL A 63 -20.89 53.84 32.89
N THR A 64 -20.57 54.05 31.62
CA THR A 64 -20.79 53.10 30.55
C THR A 64 -19.47 52.34 30.27
N ILE A 65 -19.56 51.04 30.29
CA ILE A 65 -18.46 50.12 29.93
C ILE A 65 -18.80 49.59 28.55
N THR A 66 -17.87 49.70 27.62
CA THR A 66 -17.97 49.07 26.33
C THR A 66 -17.09 47.84 26.33
N VAL A 67 -17.69 46.67 26.11
CA VAL A 67 -17.02 45.41 25.88
C VAL A 67 -16.98 45.18 24.39
N ASN A 68 -15.79 45.16 23.82
CA ASN A 68 -15.63 44.89 22.39
C ASN A 68 -15.87 43.41 22.12
N SER A 69 -16.47 43.10 20.99
CA SER A 69 -16.54 41.73 20.52
C SER A 69 -15.15 41.20 20.26
N VAL A 70 -14.92 39.96 20.61
CA VAL A 70 -13.78 39.14 20.24
C VAL A 70 -14.36 37.98 19.47
N ASN A 71 -13.73 37.63 18.36
CA ASN A 71 -14.19 36.52 17.53
C ASN A 71 -14.01 35.22 18.31
N ASP A 72 -15.05 34.42 18.39
CA ASP A 72 -15.02 33.04 18.85
C ASP A 72 -14.82 32.11 17.64
N LEU A 73 -14.19 30.96 17.84
CA LEU A 73 -13.91 29.98 16.80
C LEU A 73 -15.20 29.24 16.41
N PRO A 74 -15.53 29.13 15.11
CA PRO A 74 -16.59 28.22 14.69
C PRO A 74 -16.23 26.78 15.05
N ILE A 75 -17.23 25.92 15.23
CA ILE A 75 -17.06 24.51 15.56
C ILE A 75 -17.80 23.68 14.51
N ILE A 76 -17.18 22.61 14.05
CA ILE A 76 -17.79 21.62 13.14
C ILE A 76 -17.62 20.20 13.67
N SER A 77 -18.60 19.35 13.38
CA SER A 77 -18.53 17.91 13.62
C SER A 77 -19.30 17.18 12.53
N LEU A 78 -18.70 16.12 12.01
CA LEU A 78 -19.37 15.18 11.12
C LEU A 78 -20.34 14.31 11.93
N ASP A 79 -21.60 14.22 11.48
CA ASP A 79 -22.66 13.49 12.19
C ASP A 79 -22.43 11.99 12.23
N SER A 80 -21.74 11.45 11.23
CA SER A 80 -21.27 10.09 11.22
C SER A 80 -19.82 10.09 10.75
N LYS A 81 -18.87 9.82 11.66
CA LYS A 81 -17.53 9.41 11.24
C LYS A 81 -17.71 8.09 10.52
N LEU A 82 -17.35 8.09 9.24
CA LEU A 82 -17.30 6.87 8.46
C LEU A 82 -16.33 5.92 9.16
N ASP A 83 -16.86 4.82 9.70
CA ASP A 83 -16.07 3.80 10.37
C ASP A 83 -15.32 3.05 9.27
N LEU A 84 -14.00 3.24 9.20
CA LEU A 84 -13.14 2.66 8.18
C LEU A 84 -13.15 1.13 8.15
N ASP A 85 -13.57 0.51 9.25
CA ASP A 85 -13.72 -0.94 9.35
C ASP A 85 -14.95 -1.47 8.60
N LYS A 86 -15.78 -0.58 8.02
CA LYS A 86 -17.03 -0.93 7.35
C LYS A 86 -17.23 -0.16 6.05
N GLU A 87 -16.78 -0.72 4.95
CA GLU A 87 -17.37 -0.66 3.59
C GLU A 87 -17.84 0.66 3.00
N HIS A 88 -17.16 1.75 3.25
CA HIS A 88 -17.56 2.99 2.59
C HIS A 88 -16.73 3.24 1.31
N LEU A 89 -16.94 2.37 0.31
CA LEU A 89 -16.51 2.65 -1.05
C LEU A 89 -17.39 3.76 -1.61
N ILE A 90 -16.79 4.90 -1.94
CA ILE A 90 -17.53 6.01 -2.57
C ILE A 90 -17.54 5.78 -4.08
N PHE A 91 -18.65 5.25 -4.56
CA PHE A 91 -18.91 5.05 -5.99
C PHE A 91 -19.44 6.31 -6.70
N ASN A 92 -19.67 7.38 -5.96
CA ASN A 92 -20.23 8.61 -6.49
C ASN A 92 -19.16 9.70 -6.54
N ALA A 93 -19.01 10.36 -7.68
CA ALA A 93 -18.11 11.49 -7.83
C ALA A 93 -18.53 12.71 -6.97
N ASN A 94 -19.77 12.75 -6.45
CA ASN A 94 -20.31 13.83 -5.63
C ASN A 94 -20.88 13.27 -4.32
N PRO A 95 -20.04 12.76 -3.40
CA PRO A 95 -20.52 12.32 -2.10
C PRO A 95 -21.00 13.49 -1.24
N SER A 96 -21.96 13.24 -0.36
CA SER A 96 -22.51 14.22 0.57
C SER A 96 -22.43 13.70 2.00
N PHE A 97 -22.02 14.58 2.92
CA PHE A 97 -21.81 14.26 4.34
C PHE A 97 -22.60 15.23 5.20
N SER A 98 -23.34 14.70 6.18
CA SER A 98 -24.07 15.53 7.12
C SER A 98 -23.14 16.05 8.21
N VAL A 99 -23.25 17.36 8.49
CA VAL A 99 -22.45 18.07 9.49
C VAL A 99 -23.33 18.80 10.48
N THR A 100 -22.86 18.87 11.71
CA THR A 100 -23.32 19.83 12.71
C THR A 100 -22.26 20.90 12.91
N PHE A 101 -22.69 22.13 13.10
CA PHE A 101 -21.77 23.26 13.28
C PHE A 101 -22.42 24.35 14.14
N SER A 102 -21.61 25.18 14.73
CA SER A 102 -22.06 26.34 15.50
C SER A 102 -21.00 27.42 15.56
N ASP A 103 -21.48 28.65 15.67
CA ASP A 103 -20.64 29.80 15.97
C ASP A 103 -21.45 30.73 16.91
N ILE A 104 -20.75 31.35 17.86
CA ILE A 104 -21.40 32.20 18.86
C ILE A 104 -21.66 33.61 18.32
N ASP A 105 -20.76 34.07 17.47
CA ASP A 105 -20.78 35.44 16.96
C ASP A 105 -21.49 35.54 15.61
N ASN A 106 -21.50 34.46 14.85
CA ASN A 106 -21.95 34.41 13.47
C ASN A 106 -23.23 33.58 13.30
N THR A 107 -24.06 33.99 12.37
CA THR A 107 -25.22 33.17 11.96
C THR A 107 -24.79 32.14 10.92
N ASP A 108 -25.56 31.08 10.76
CA ASP A 108 -25.28 30.02 9.75
C ASP A 108 -25.02 30.58 8.33
N ALA A 109 -25.65 31.74 8.01
CA ALA A 109 -25.50 32.36 6.70
C ALA A 109 -24.16 33.09 6.50
N ASP A 110 -23.47 33.39 7.58
CA ASP A 110 -22.16 34.08 7.58
C ASP A 110 -21.01 33.08 7.47
N LEU A 111 -21.28 31.79 7.71
CA LEU A 111 -20.29 30.73 7.67
C LEU A 111 -20.07 30.19 6.25
N THR A 112 -18.84 29.85 5.95
CA THR A 112 -18.44 29.27 4.67
C THR A 112 -17.86 27.87 4.88
N PHE A 113 -18.11 26.96 3.93
CA PHE A 113 -17.66 25.59 3.98
C PHE A 113 -16.74 25.31 2.80
N SER A 114 -15.65 24.57 3.08
CA SER A 114 -14.71 24.09 2.08
C SER A 114 -14.24 22.70 2.44
N ALA A 115 -13.58 22.01 1.51
CA ALA A 115 -13.00 20.71 1.79
C ALA A 115 -11.63 20.56 1.12
N ILE A 116 -10.78 19.78 1.79
CA ILE A 116 -9.47 19.35 1.32
C ILE A 116 -9.48 17.83 1.29
N VAL A 117 -9.01 17.24 0.18
CA VAL A 117 -8.87 15.81 0.03
C VAL A 117 -7.42 15.53 -0.36
N ASN A 118 -6.68 14.82 0.50
CA ASN A 118 -5.24 14.57 0.32
C ASN A 118 -4.44 15.84 -0.03
N ASP A 119 -4.60 16.89 0.77
CA ASP A 119 -3.95 18.20 0.61
C ASP A 119 -4.39 19.00 -0.64
N GLU A 120 -5.37 18.52 -1.42
CA GLU A 120 -5.93 19.24 -2.56
C GLU A 120 -7.32 19.80 -2.23
N SER A 121 -7.54 21.06 -2.54
CA SER A 121 -8.86 21.70 -2.38
C SER A 121 -9.82 21.18 -3.45
N VAL A 122 -10.97 20.68 -3.03
CA VAL A 122 -12.02 20.18 -3.93
C VAL A 122 -13.24 21.10 -3.94
N PRO A 123 -13.95 21.21 -5.08
CA PRO A 123 -15.19 21.98 -5.13
C PRO A 123 -16.21 21.44 -4.12
N THR A 124 -16.76 22.35 -3.32
CA THR A 124 -17.60 22.02 -2.18
C THR A 124 -18.91 22.79 -2.26
N ILE A 125 -20.03 22.10 -2.03
CA ILE A 125 -21.36 22.71 -1.96
C ILE A 125 -21.94 22.39 -0.58
N PHE A 126 -22.28 23.45 0.16
CA PHE A 126 -23.00 23.32 1.42
C PHE A 126 -24.49 23.58 1.21
N THR A 127 -25.32 22.75 1.82
CA THR A 127 -26.80 22.91 1.83
C THR A 127 -27.28 22.83 3.28
N SER A 128 -27.79 23.95 3.79
CA SER A 128 -28.40 24.00 5.14
C SER A 128 -29.67 23.16 5.16
N THR A 129 -29.81 22.32 6.17
CA THR A 129 -31.01 21.51 6.42
C THR A 129 -31.84 22.02 7.59
N GLU A 130 -31.22 22.48 8.66
CA GLU A 130 -31.79 23.14 9.83
C GLU A 130 -30.73 24.01 10.49
N GLU A 131 -31.11 24.81 11.50
CA GLU A 131 -30.16 25.65 12.23
C GLU A 131 -29.03 24.80 12.82
N GLY A 132 -27.80 25.18 12.54
CA GLY A 132 -26.59 24.47 12.98
C GLY A 132 -26.37 23.10 12.31
N LYS A 133 -27.07 22.79 11.21
CA LYS A 133 -26.89 21.53 10.47
C LYS A 133 -26.99 21.72 8.97
N GLY A 134 -26.31 20.85 8.26
CA GLY A 134 -26.36 20.83 6.80
C GLY A 134 -25.65 19.64 6.20
N ASP A 135 -25.69 19.58 4.87
CA ASP A 135 -24.99 18.59 4.08
C ASP A 135 -23.89 19.27 3.27
N VAL A 136 -22.68 18.73 3.37
CA VAL A 136 -21.52 19.15 2.57
C VAL A 136 -21.33 18.13 1.45
N SER A 137 -21.49 18.56 0.22
CA SER A 137 -21.26 17.74 -0.98
C SER A 137 -19.93 18.10 -1.61
N LEU A 138 -19.13 17.09 -1.93
CA LEU A 138 -17.80 17.23 -2.54
C LEU A 138 -17.89 16.83 -4.02
N ASP A 139 -17.26 17.60 -4.90
CA ASP A 139 -17.03 17.19 -6.29
C ASP A 139 -15.65 16.56 -6.41
N LEU A 140 -15.60 15.24 -6.42
CA LEU A 140 -14.39 14.44 -6.55
C LEU A 140 -14.07 14.08 -8.01
N SER A 141 -14.82 14.58 -8.98
CA SER A 141 -14.60 14.29 -10.42
C SER A 141 -13.25 14.79 -10.95
N LEU A 142 -12.61 15.70 -10.22
CA LEU A 142 -11.27 16.21 -10.55
C LEU A 142 -10.14 15.33 -10.02
N LEU A 143 -10.43 14.40 -9.10
CA LEU A 143 -9.45 13.45 -8.61
C LEU A 143 -9.21 12.41 -9.69
N SER A 144 -8.00 12.37 -10.21
CA SER A 144 -7.61 11.47 -11.31
C SER A 144 -7.29 10.05 -10.85
N LYS A 145 -7.10 9.84 -9.54
CA LYS A 145 -6.68 8.55 -8.97
C LYS A 145 -7.68 8.08 -7.92
N ALA A 146 -7.88 6.77 -7.85
CA ALA A 146 -8.60 6.10 -6.77
C ALA A 146 -7.66 5.81 -5.59
N GLY A 147 -8.21 5.58 -4.41
CA GLY A 147 -7.45 5.17 -3.23
C GLY A 147 -8.11 5.51 -1.91
N LEU A 148 -7.36 5.32 -0.83
CA LEU A 148 -7.73 5.77 0.50
C LEU A 148 -7.39 7.25 0.63
N PHE A 149 -8.39 8.09 0.80
CA PHE A 149 -8.22 9.53 0.94
C PHE A 149 -8.59 10.01 2.33
N ASN A 150 -7.78 10.96 2.84
CA ASN A 150 -8.17 11.79 3.96
C ASN A 150 -8.98 12.96 3.43
N ALA A 151 -10.22 13.10 3.90
CA ALA A 151 -11.09 14.21 3.58
C ALA A 151 -11.27 15.08 4.84
N GLU A 152 -10.96 16.35 4.73
CA GLU A 152 -11.14 17.37 5.77
C GLU A 152 -12.22 18.35 5.35
N ILE A 153 -13.27 18.47 6.16
CA ILE A 153 -14.33 19.45 5.98
C ILE A 153 -14.06 20.62 6.91
N ILE A 154 -14.03 21.82 6.35
CA ILE A 154 -13.63 23.03 7.04
C ILE A 154 -14.83 24.00 7.09
N VAL A 155 -15.11 24.56 8.26
CA VAL A 155 -16.01 25.70 8.45
C VAL A 155 -15.21 26.95 8.78
N SER A 156 -15.58 28.11 8.23
CA SER A 156 -14.90 29.38 8.53
C SER A 156 -15.91 30.53 8.60
N ASP A 157 -15.71 31.42 9.56
CA ASP A 157 -16.40 32.71 9.70
C ASP A 157 -15.70 33.85 8.93
N GLY A 158 -14.57 33.55 8.24
CA GLY A 158 -13.76 34.52 7.51
C GLY A 158 -12.63 35.14 8.33
N ILE A 159 -12.52 34.84 9.63
CA ILE A 159 -11.46 35.25 10.55
C ILE A 159 -10.70 34.01 11.02
N ASP A 160 -11.43 33.05 11.55
CA ASP A 160 -10.93 31.77 12.06
C ASP A 160 -11.63 30.60 11.35
N SER A 161 -11.17 29.37 11.59
CA SER A 161 -11.76 28.16 11.03
C SER A 161 -11.54 26.95 11.95
N ASP A 162 -12.46 26.01 11.87
CA ASP A 162 -12.35 24.68 12.49
C ASP A 162 -12.61 23.61 11.43
N SER A 163 -12.16 22.40 11.67
CA SER A 163 -12.31 21.28 10.73
C SER A 163 -12.54 19.96 11.44
N ASP A 164 -13.24 19.07 10.78
CA ASP A 164 -13.33 17.66 11.13
C ASP A 164 -12.97 16.80 9.92
N SER A 165 -12.30 15.66 10.14
CA SER A 165 -11.73 14.84 9.09
C SER A 165 -12.08 13.36 9.25
N PHE A 166 -12.09 12.66 8.12
CA PHE A 166 -12.27 11.22 8.05
C PHE A 166 -11.48 10.67 6.86
N ASN A 167 -11.18 9.37 6.90
CA ASN A 167 -10.62 8.68 5.76
C ASN A 167 -11.73 7.89 5.05
N THR A 168 -11.63 7.76 3.74
CA THR A 168 -12.57 6.96 2.94
C THR A 168 -11.91 6.45 1.67
N TRP A 169 -12.45 5.34 1.14
CA TRP A 169 -12.04 4.83 -0.16
C TRP A 169 -12.84 5.49 -1.26
N PHE A 170 -12.13 6.11 -2.20
CA PHE A 170 -12.70 6.67 -3.42
C PHE A 170 -12.34 5.77 -4.61
N ILE A 171 -13.30 5.47 -5.46
CA ILE A 171 -13.09 4.68 -6.67
C ILE A 171 -13.18 5.57 -7.91
N SER A 172 -12.49 5.18 -8.98
CA SER A 172 -12.52 5.88 -10.25
C SER A 172 -12.81 4.93 -11.42
N ASN A 173 -13.17 5.51 -12.55
CA ASN A 173 -13.37 4.80 -13.82
C ASN A 173 -14.34 3.61 -13.76
N LYS A 174 -15.40 3.70 -12.93
CA LYS A 174 -16.40 2.64 -12.84
C LYS A 174 -17.13 2.46 -14.15
N GLN A 175 -17.06 1.27 -14.70
CA GLN A 175 -17.75 0.86 -15.92
C GLN A 175 -18.50 -0.46 -15.73
N THR A 176 -19.43 -0.75 -16.64
CA THR A 176 -20.08 -2.07 -16.70
C THR A 176 -19.46 -2.84 -17.86
N VAL A 177 -18.94 -4.01 -17.56
CA VAL A 177 -18.35 -4.95 -18.52
C VAL A 177 -19.20 -6.21 -18.56
N THR A 178 -19.55 -6.66 -19.76
CA THR A 178 -20.31 -7.90 -19.96
C THR A 178 -19.36 -8.98 -20.42
N VAL A 179 -19.25 -10.07 -19.67
CA VAL A 179 -18.42 -11.22 -20.00
C VAL A 179 -19.28 -12.44 -20.30
N ALA A 180 -18.79 -13.28 -21.21
CA ALA A 180 -19.43 -14.56 -21.51
C ALA A 180 -18.92 -15.63 -20.54
N GLN A 181 -19.83 -16.22 -19.81
CA GLN A 181 -19.54 -17.33 -18.90
C GLN A 181 -20.02 -18.65 -19.49
N ASP A 182 -19.21 -19.69 -19.41
CA ASP A 182 -19.63 -21.05 -19.73
C ASP A 182 -20.44 -21.64 -18.55
N ASP A 183 -21.67 -22.07 -18.82
CA ASP A 183 -22.57 -22.58 -17.79
C ASP A 183 -22.44 -24.09 -17.56
N ASP A 184 -21.75 -24.82 -18.42
CA ASP A 184 -21.66 -26.29 -18.32
C ASP A 184 -20.28 -26.73 -17.82
N LYS A 185 -20.25 -27.08 -16.55
CA LYS A 185 -19.05 -27.55 -15.85
C LYS A 185 -18.84 -29.07 -15.95
N SER A 186 -19.72 -29.78 -16.65
CA SER A 186 -19.79 -31.25 -16.53
C SER A 186 -18.87 -32.02 -17.46
N ASP A 187 -18.29 -31.40 -18.49
CA ASP A 187 -17.55 -32.10 -19.53
C ASP A 187 -16.30 -31.37 -20.11
N GLY A 188 -15.76 -30.42 -19.39
CA GLY A 188 -14.51 -29.78 -19.77
C GLY A 188 -14.62 -28.97 -21.09
N PHE A 189 -14.69 -27.69 -21.00
CA PHE A 189 -14.43 -26.67 -22.01
C PHE A 189 -15.29 -26.57 -23.29
N ASP A 190 -16.35 -27.36 -23.51
CA ASP A 190 -17.03 -27.34 -24.83
C ASP A 190 -18.54 -27.59 -24.81
N SER A 191 -19.27 -27.04 -23.86
CA SER A 191 -20.74 -27.31 -23.80
C SER A 191 -21.59 -26.35 -24.64
N GLY A 192 -21.04 -25.26 -25.14
CA GLY A 192 -21.71 -24.35 -26.08
C GLY A 192 -22.91 -23.57 -25.55
N THR A 193 -23.17 -23.55 -24.25
CA THR A 193 -24.10 -22.62 -23.62
C THR A 193 -23.33 -21.59 -22.81
N THR A 194 -23.27 -20.38 -23.34
CA THR A 194 -22.70 -19.24 -22.60
C THR A 194 -23.82 -18.34 -22.12
N THR A 195 -23.80 -17.98 -20.85
CA THR A 195 -24.60 -16.85 -20.33
C THR A 195 -23.72 -15.64 -20.16
N ASN A 196 -24.27 -14.48 -20.51
CA ASN A 196 -23.59 -13.21 -20.31
C ASN A 196 -23.85 -12.71 -18.90
N LYS A 197 -22.78 -12.27 -18.24
CA LYS A 197 -22.84 -11.61 -16.93
C LYS A 197 -22.25 -10.22 -16.99
N ASP A 198 -22.89 -9.32 -16.26
CA ASP A 198 -22.46 -7.95 -16.12
C ASP A 198 -21.67 -7.80 -14.81
N TYR A 199 -20.49 -7.19 -14.93
CA TYR A 199 -19.62 -6.83 -13.82
C TYR A 199 -19.43 -5.32 -13.79
N TYR A 200 -19.39 -4.75 -12.59
CA TYR A 200 -18.81 -3.44 -12.36
C TYR A 200 -17.29 -3.61 -12.27
N VAL A 201 -16.57 -2.91 -13.12
CA VAL A 201 -15.10 -2.84 -13.11
C VAL A 201 -14.69 -1.40 -12.79
N TYR A 202 -13.81 -1.22 -11.82
CA TYR A 202 -13.37 0.09 -11.38
C TYR A 202 -12.00 0.02 -10.71
N TYR A 203 -11.29 1.15 -10.68
CA TYR A 203 -10.08 1.29 -9.89
C TYR A 203 -10.43 1.59 -8.42
N LEU A 204 -9.82 0.85 -7.51
CA LEU A 204 -9.85 1.08 -6.08
C LEU A 204 -8.59 1.84 -5.61
N VAL A 205 -7.44 1.62 -6.27
CA VAL A 205 -6.19 2.36 -6.07
C VAL A 205 -5.63 2.69 -7.45
N GLY A 206 -5.06 3.87 -7.59
CA GLY A 206 -4.46 4.31 -8.85
C GLY A 206 -5.49 4.77 -9.89
N GLY A 207 -5.40 4.30 -11.12
CA GLY A 207 -6.39 4.58 -12.18
C GLY A 207 -6.00 5.66 -13.16
N GLY A 208 -4.73 5.97 -13.28
CA GLY A 208 -4.19 6.76 -14.37
C GLY A 208 -3.47 5.86 -15.39
N ASN A 209 -3.32 6.31 -16.63
CA ASN A 209 -2.40 5.70 -17.60
C ASN A 209 -0.94 5.91 -17.13
N THR A 210 -0.55 5.28 -16.05
CA THR A 210 0.83 5.28 -15.55
C THR A 210 1.49 4.00 -16.02
N PHE A 211 2.34 4.11 -17.03
CA PHE A 211 3.21 3.01 -17.44
C PHE A 211 4.00 2.51 -16.22
N GLY A 212 4.20 1.20 -16.15
CA GLY A 212 5.09 0.60 -15.18
C GLY A 212 4.51 0.30 -13.80
N ARG A 213 3.20 0.43 -13.60
CA ARG A 213 2.55 -0.08 -12.39
C ARG A 213 2.01 -1.47 -12.64
N THR A 214 2.03 -2.31 -11.60
CA THR A 214 1.41 -3.63 -11.66
C THR A 214 -0.10 -3.49 -11.56
N ASP A 215 -0.81 -3.87 -12.61
CA ASP A 215 -2.27 -3.89 -12.62
C ASP A 215 -2.79 -5.15 -11.94
N TYR A 216 -3.27 -5.01 -10.72
CA TYR A 216 -3.75 -6.10 -9.89
C TYR A 216 -5.27 -6.16 -9.88
N LEU A 217 -5.83 -7.12 -10.60
CA LEU A 217 -7.28 -7.34 -10.72
C LEU A 217 -7.81 -8.24 -9.58
N PHE A 218 -8.75 -7.73 -8.81
CA PHE A 218 -9.51 -8.50 -7.83
C PHE A 218 -10.90 -8.83 -8.38
N VAL A 219 -11.23 -10.10 -8.42
CA VAL A 219 -12.50 -10.61 -8.96
C VAL A 219 -13.34 -11.22 -7.84
N ALA A 220 -14.55 -10.71 -7.67
CA ALA A 220 -15.55 -11.32 -6.80
C ALA A 220 -16.22 -12.48 -7.51
N ASP A 221 -16.08 -13.68 -6.97
CA ASP A 221 -16.60 -14.92 -7.57
C ASP A 221 -17.52 -15.69 -6.62
N SER A 222 -18.48 -16.39 -7.20
CA SER A 222 -19.37 -17.35 -6.51
C SER A 222 -19.99 -16.82 -5.20
N LEU A 223 -20.36 -15.54 -5.18
CA LEU A 223 -20.96 -14.89 -4.01
C LEU A 223 -22.34 -15.53 -3.73
N LYS A 224 -22.37 -16.54 -2.88
CA LYS A 224 -23.60 -17.26 -2.48
C LYS A 224 -24.22 -16.61 -1.27
N ALA A 225 -25.57 -16.68 -1.21
CA ALA A 225 -26.25 -16.57 0.06
C ALA A 225 -25.81 -17.72 0.98
N ASP A 226 -25.54 -17.44 2.25
CA ASP A 226 -25.32 -18.52 3.22
C ASP A 226 -26.61 -19.37 3.32
N PRO A 227 -26.56 -20.66 2.99
CA PRO A 227 -27.75 -21.52 3.07
C PRO A 227 -28.27 -21.69 4.50
N ASN A 228 -27.50 -21.33 5.51
CA ASN A 228 -27.85 -21.49 6.92
C ASN A 228 -28.52 -20.24 7.51
N ASP A 229 -28.27 -19.06 6.98
CA ASP A 229 -28.82 -17.79 7.51
C ASP A 229 -29.89 -17.15 6.62
N GLY A 230 -30.06 -17.66 5.38
CA GLY A 230 -31.03 -17.15 4.41
C GLY A 230 -30.70 -15.75 3.89
N SER A 231 -29.42 -15.29 4.05
CA SER A 231 -28.95 -14.05 3.51
C SER A 231 -29.02 -14.03 1.99
N THR A 232 -29.20 -12.86 1.41
CA THR A 232 -28.99 -12.65 -0.03
C THR A 232 -27.51 -12.68 -0.34
N PRO A 233 -27.07 -13.08 -1.55
CA PRO A 233 -25.68 -12.97 -1.96
C PRO A 233 -25.15 -11.58 -1.64
N ASP A 234 -24.12 -11.51 -0.78
CA ASP A 234 -23.65 -10.25 -0.23
C ASP A 234 -22.27 -9.92 -0.76
N ILE A 235 -22.22 -8.83 -1.51
CA ILE A 235 -20.96 -8.23 -1.98
C ILE A 235 -20.14 -7.65 -0.82
N THR A 236 -20.76 -7.44 0.34
CA THR A 236 -20.19 -6.87 1.54
C THR A 236 -18.97 -7.66 2.02
N SER A 237 -19.13 -8.98 2.16
CA SER A 237 -18.03 -9.86 2.60
C SER A 237 -16.82 -9.83 1.66
N PHE A 238 -17.05 -9.73 0.35
CA PHE A 238 -15.98 -9.56 -0.62
C PHE A 238 -15.22 -8.24 -0.40
N ARG A 239 -15.95 -7.14 -0.29
CA ARG A 239 -15.36 -5.81 -0.11
C ARG A 239 -14.60 -5.71 1.21
N GLU A 240 -15.14 -6.27 2.30
CA GLU A 240 -14.46 -6.34 3.59
C GLU A 240 -13.15 -7.15 3.49
N ALA A 241 -13.18 -8.32 2.86
CA ALA A 241 -11.99 -9.15 2.67
C ALA A 241 -10.93 -8.43 1.81
N LEU A 242 -11.37 -7.80 0.72
CA LEU A 242 -10.50 -7.00 -0.15
C LEU A 242 -9.82 -5.86 0.62
N LEU A 243 -10.60 -5.03 1.34
CA LEU A 243 -10.04 -3.90 2.09
C LEU A 243 -9.11 -4.35 3.22
N ARG A 244 -9.44 -5.43 3.95
CA ARG A 244 -8.52 -6.01 4.95
C ARG A 244 -7.21 -6.43 4.31
N SER A 245 -7.26 -7.06 3.14
CA SER A 245 -6.08 -7.52 2.42
C SER A 245 -5.18 -6.36 1.95
N ILE A 246 -5.78 -5.31 1.38
CA ILE A 246 -5.04 -4.11 0.98
C ILE A 246 -4.43 -3.39 2.19
N ASN A 247 -5.16 -3.28 3.30
CA ASN A 247 -4.64 -2.69 4.51
C ASN A 247 -3.49 -3.54 5.10
N ALA A 248 -3.60 -4.86 5.08
CA ALA A 248 -2.54 -5.75 5.54
C ALA A 248 -1.26 -5.61 4.69
N LEU A 249 -1.38 -5.46 3.36
CA LEU A 249 -0.26 -5.17 2.47
C LEU A 249 0.37 -3.81 2.77
N ASN A 250 -0.44 -2.78 2.99
CA ASN A 250 0.04 -1.44 3.35
C ASN A 250 0.70 -1.37 4.73
N ASP A 251 0.33 -2.26 5.64
CA ASP A 251 0.90 -2.35 6.99
C ASP A 251 2.08 -3.35 7.08
N SER A 252 2.41 -4.03 5.97
CA SER A 252 3.50 -5.01 5.92
C SER A 252 4.85 -4.36 5.72
N ASP A 253 5.90 -5.15 5.87
CA ASP A 253 7.28 -4.75 5.58
C ASP A 253 7.58 -4.63 4.06
N ALA A 254 6.64 -5.02 3.19
CA ALA A 254 6.65 -4.75 1.75
C ALA A 254 5.87 -3.49 1.34
N ALA A 255 5.30 -2.73 2.29
CA ALA A 255 4.40 -1.59 2.03
C ALA A 255 4.99 -0.52 1.10
N GLU A 256 6.29 -0.23 1.22
CA GLU A 256 6.98 0.75 0.39
C GLU A 256 6.93 0.41 -1.10
N PHE A 257 6.85 -0.89 -1.43
CA PHE A 257 6.79 -1.43 -2.78
C PHE A 257 5.40 -1.92 -3.20
N PHE A 258 4.42 -1.83 -2.33
CA PHE A 258 3.02 -2.01 -2.67
C PHE A 258 2.37 -0.66 -2.96
N THR A 259 2.43 0.27 -2.02
CA THR A 259 1.87 1.62 -2.16
C THR A 259 2.60 2.40 -3.26
N GLY A 260 1.91 2.71 -4.34
CA GLY A 260 2.45 3.48 -5.46
C GLY A 260 3.06 2.64 -6.60
N TYR A 261 3.16 1.31 -6.43
CA TYR A 261 3.62 0.39 -7.46
C TYR A 261 2.50 -0.47 -8.04
N PHE A 262 1.34 -0.49 -7.41
CA PHE A 262 0.17 -1.22 -7.85
C PHE A 262 -0.98 -0.29 -8.19
N ASP A 263 -1.66 -0.59 -9.27
CA ASP A 263 -3.02 -0.16 -9.53
C ASP A 263 -3.96 -1.30 -9.13
N ILE A 264 -4.93 -1.04 -8.25
CA ILE A 264 -5.88 -2.05 -7.81
C ILE A 264 -7.18 -1.87 -8.58
N VAL A 265 -7.48 -2.86 -9.39
CA VAL A 265 -8.71 -2.95 -10.18
C VAL A 265 -9.64 -3.98 -9.55
N VAL A 266 -10.91 -3.68 -9.48
CA VAL A 266 -11.91 -4.55 -8.87
C VAL A 266 -12.99 -4.87 -9.90
N ALA A 267 -13.33 -6.16 -10.00
CA ALA A 267 -14.47 -6.64 -10.77
C ALA A 267 -15.47 -7.32 -9.83
N GLU A 268 -16.69 -6.77 -9.74
CA GLU A 268 -17.76 -7.31 -8.91
C GLU A 268 -19.05 -7.50 -9.71
N PRO A 269 -19.79 -8.59 -9.52
CA PRO A 269 -21.02 -8.85 -10.29
C PRO A 269 -22.08 -7.79 -9.99
N VAL A 270 -22.73 -7.28 -11.05
CA VAL A 270 -23.86 -6.34 -10.90
C VAL A 270 -25.03 -6.99 -10.15
N ASN A 271 -25.24 -8.28 -10.39
CA ASN A 271 -26.24 -9.08 -9.71
C ASN A 271 -25.63 -10.39 -9.23
N PRO A 272 -25.15 -10.48 -8.00
CA PRO A 272 -24.58 -11.70 -7.45
C PRO A 272 -25.62 -12.83 -7.44
N ASP A 273 -25.32 -13.95 -8.08
CA ASP A 273 -26.22 -15.11 -8.19
C ASP A 273 -25.58 -16.43 -7.75
N GLY A 274 -24.35 -16.37 -7.24
CA GLY A 274 -23.60 -17.50 -6.72
C GLY A 274 -22.96 -18.41 -7.79
N THR A 275 -23.01 -18.03 -9.08
CA THR A 275 -22.30 -18.77 -10.12
C THR A 275 -20.84 -18.34 -10.20
N SER A 276 -19.95 -19.30 -10.51
CA SER A 276 -18.52 -19.03 -10.66
C SER A 276 -18.19 -18.51 -12.06
N LEU A 277 -17.41 -17.45 -12.13
CA LEU A 277 -16.85 -16.93 -13.37
C LEU A 277 -15.63 -17.73 -13.81
N ALA A 278 -14.81 -18.14 -12.86
CA ALA A 278 -13.53 -18.80 -13.10
C ALA A 278 -13.65 -20.33 -13.24
N SER A 279 -14.86 -20.88 -13.31
CA SER A 279 -15.11 -22.34 -13.34
C SER A 279 -14.38 -23.09 -12.23
N ILE A 280 -14.37 -22.53 -11.03
CA ILE A 280 -13.74 -23.13 -9.86
C ILE A 280 -14.54 -24.35 -9.44
N GLU A 281 -13.92 -25.52 -9.45
CA GLU A 281 -14.50 -26.77 -8.98
C GLU A 281 -13.91 -27.16 -7.62
N THR A 282 -14.75 -27.70 -6.73
CA THR A 282 -14.31 -28.31 -5.48
C THR A 282 -14.29 -29.82 -5.61
N GLY A 283 -13.29 -30.47 -5.08
CA GLY A 283 -13.31 -31.92 -4.83
C GLY A 283 -12.61 -32.80 -5.84
N CYS A 284 -11.40 -32.48 -6.30
CA CYS A 284 -10.62 -33.45 -7.01
C CYS A 284 -9.34 -33.88 -6.32
N TYR A 285 -9.11 -35.15 -6.43
CA TYR A 285 -7.94 -35.95 -6.02
C TYR A 285 -7.68 -36.11 -4.52
N ASP A 286 -8.24 -37.14 -4.00
CA ASP A 286 -7.80 -38.13 -2.99
C ASP A 286 -7.10 -37.69 -1.68
N TRP A 287 -6.83 -36.40 -1.46
CA TRP A 287 -6.01 -35.99 -0.34
C TRP A 287 -6.74 -35.17 0.71
N ASP A 288 -7.74 -34.39 0.29
CA ASP A 288 -8.62 -33.62 1.17
C ASP A 288 -9.87 -33.20 0.41
N GLU A 289 -11.04 -33.45 0.96
CA GLU A 289 -12.33 -33.07 0.34
C GLU A 289 -12.53 -31.53 0.26
N ASP A 290 -11.63 -30.75 0.86
CA ASP A 290 -11.69 -29.29 1.05
C ASP A 290 -10.74 -28.50 0.14
N VAL A 291 -10.10 -29.11 -0.86
CA VAL A 291 -9.15 -28.45 -1.76
C VAL A 291 -9.82 -28.05 -3.07
N TYR A 292 -9.57 -26.82 -3.54
CA TYR A 292 -9.93 -26.42 -4.90
C TYR A 292 -9.30 -27.38 -5.90
N CYS A 293 -10.11 -27.82 -6.82
CA CYS A 293 -9.65 -28.57 -7.96
C CYS A 293 -9.45 -27.64 -9.14
N ILE A 294 -8.33 -27.02 -9.20
CA ILE A 294 -7.95 -26.30 -10.39
C ILE A 294 -6.91 -27.15 -11.10
N GLY A 295 -7.35 -27.93 -12.09
CA GLY A 295 -6.44 -28.55 -13.03
C GLY A 295 -5.75 -27.48 -13.85
N SER A 296 -4.51 -27.70 -14.29
CA SER A 296 -3.70 -26.76 -15.10
C SER A 296 -4.32 -26.37 -16.46
N GLY A 297 -5.60 -26.63 -16.66
CA GLY A 297 -6.38 -26.32 -17.86
C GLY A 297 -7.74 -25.71 -17.57
N ASP A 298 -8.13 -25.56 -16.30
CA ASP A 298 -9.52 -25.33 -15.94
C ASP A 298 -9.87 -23.85 -15.65
N ILE A 299 -8.89 -22.95 -15.64
CA ILE A 299 -9.16 -21.52 -15.58
C ILE A 299 -9.17 -20.95 -17.00
N ASN A 300 -10.31 -20.42 -17.38
CA ASN A 300 -10.39 -19.62 -18.60
C ASN A 300 -9.83 -18.21 -18.33
N SER A 301 -8.51 -18.04 -18.43
CA SER A 301 -7.83 -16.75 -18.22
C SER A 301 -8.35 -15.65 -19.15
N SER A 302 -8.92 -15.99 -20.31
CA SER A 302 -9.49 -15.00 -21.23
C SER A 302 -10.65 -14.21 -20.62
N VAL A 303 -11.31 -14.74 -19.60
CA VAL A 303 -12.37 -14.01 -18.87
C VAL A 303 -11.81 -12.83 -18.10
N PHE A 304 -10.61 -12.96 -17.55
CA PHE A 304 -9.95 -11.87 -16.83
C PHE A 304 -9.50 -10.77 -17.79
N ASP A 305 -9.00 -11.14 -18.97
CA ASP A 305 -8.67 -10.20 -20.04
C ASP A 305 -9.93 -9.49 -20.57
N ASP A 306 -11.07 -10.19 -20.65
CA ASP A 306 -12.35 -9.58 -21.00
C ASP A 306 -12.86 -8.59 -19.93
N LEU A 307 -12.55 -8.83 -18.65
CA LEU A 307 -12.88 -7.91 -17.55
C LEU A 307 -11.95 -6.70 -17.55
N PHE A 308 -10.65 -6.94 -17.67
CA PHE A 308 -9.62 -5.92 -17.67
C PHE A 308 -8.39 -6.40 -18.46
N ALA A 309 -8.19 -5.87 -19.66
CA ALA A 309 -7.23 -6.39 -20.65
C ALA A 309 -5.75 -6.23 -20.23
N ASP A 310 -5.47 -5.25 -19.35
CA ASP A 310 -4.11 -4.92 -18.94
C ASP A 310 -3.76 -5.52 -17.56
N ASN A 311 -4.41 -6.63 -17.14
CA ASN A 311 -4.12 -7.24 -15.86
C ASN A 311 -2.78 -7.98 -15.85
N ASP A 312 -1.93 -7.68 -14.87
CA ASP A 312 -0.65 -8.37 -14.62
C ASP A 312 -0.83 -9.50 -13.60
N LEU A 313 -1.65 -9.24 -12.58
CA LEU A 313 -1.98 -10.16 -11.50
C LEU A 313 -3.49 -10.24 -11.30
N VAL A 314 -3.98 -11.42 -10.94
CA VAL A 314 -5.39 -11.66 -10.66
C VAL A 314 -5.56 -12.35 -9.31
N SER A 315 -6.45 -11.83 -8.47
CA SER A 315 -6.95 -12.53 -7.28
C SER A 315 -8.45 -12.77 -7.39
N VAL A 316 -8.83 -14.01 -7.42
CA VAL A 316 -10.24 -14.43 -7.34
C VAL A 316 -10.59 -14.69 -5.88
N LEU A 317 -11.46 -13.85 -5.34
CA LEU A 317 -12.02 -14.04 -4.00
C LEU A 317 -13.39 -14.70 -4.13
N THR A 318 -13.50 -15.93 -3.63
CA THR A 318 -14.70 -16.77 -3.82
C THR A 318 -15.31 -17.18 -2.48
N MET A 319 -16.61 -17.42 -2.47
CA MET A 319 -17.31 -18.07 -1.33
C MET A 319 -17.39 -19.60 -1.47
N ILE A 320 -16.67 -20.18 -2.41
CA ILE A 320 -16.48 -21.63 -2.47
C ILE A 320 -15.48 -22.00 -1.39
N ASP A 321 -15.84 -22.98 -0.55
CA ASP A 321 -14.98 -23.49 0.52
C ASP A 321 -13.74 -24.17 -0.06
N GLY A 322 -12.57 -23.81 0.44
CA GLY A 322 -11.32 -24.36 -0.06
C GLY A 322 -10.08 -23.69 0.50
N ARG A 323 -8.96 -24.13 -0.01
CA ARG A 323 -7.61 -23.67 0.31
C ARG A 323 -7.18 -22.62 -0.72
N GLY A 324 -6.34 -21.65 -0.33
CA GLY A 324 -5.71 -20.75 -1.28
C GLY A 324 -4.78 -21.50 -2.23
N VAL A 325 -4.71 -21.05 -3.46
CA VAL A 325 -3.84 -21.62 -4.49
C VAL A 325 -3.32 -20.54 -5.42
N ASN A 326 -2.04 -20.58 -5.74
CA ASN A 326 -1.42 -19.77 -6.79
C ASN A 326 -1.24 -20.60 -8.06
N LEU A 327 -1.55 -19.98 -9.19
CA LEU A 327 -1.44 -20.54 -10.53
C LEU A 327 -0.70 -19.54 -11.45
N GLY A 328 0.54 -19.23 -11.10
CA GLY A 328 1.33 -18.23 -11.79
C GLY A 328 0.90 -16.80 -11.40
N ASN A 329 0.34 -16.04 -12.32
CA ASN A 329 -0.16 -14.70 -12.04
C ASN A 329 -1.60 -14.65 -11.49
N THR A 330 -2.24 -15.80 -11.29
CA THR A 330 -3.61 -15.89 -10.79
C THR A 330 -3.64 -16.66 -9.49
N ASN A 331 -4.19 -16.06 -8.44
CA ASN A 331 -4.46 -16.75 -7.20
C ASN A 331 -5.97 -16.79 -6.90
N ILE A 332 -6.40 -17.87 -6.22
CA ILE A 332 -7.78 -18.10 -5.86
C ILE A 332 -7.86 -18.42 -4.39
N GLN A 333 -8.80 -17.80 -3.69
CA GLN A 333 -8.93 -17.99 -2.25
C GLN A 333 -10.35 -17.80 -1.76
N GLU A 334 -10.69 -18.52 -0.72
CA GLU A 334 -11.97 -18.41 -0.05
C GLU A 334 -12.07 -17.13 0.77
N ILE A 335 -13.24 -16.47 0.72
CA ILE A 335 -13.58 -15.35 1.59
C ILE A 335 -13.92 -15.88 2.99
N LYS A 336 -13.01 -15.71 3.95
CA LYS A 336 -13.14 -16.13 5.34
C LYS A 336 -12.44 -15.20 6.31
N PRO A 337 -12.66 -15.34 7.62
CA PRO A 337 -11.80 -14.65 8.57
C PRO A 337 -10.33 -15.00 8.31
N ARG A 338 -9.48 -13.98 8.04
CA ARG A 338 -8.06 -14.07 7.66
C ARG A 338 -7.80 -14.35 6.18
N THR A 339 -8.69 -14.00 5.27
CA THR A 339 -8.42 -14.00 3.82
C THR A 339 -7.14 -13.23 3.49
N GLU A 340 -6.85 -12.15 4.23
CA GLU A 340 -5.64 -11.34 4.10
C GLU A 340 -4.34 -12.14 4.26
N TYR A 341 -4.30 -13.15 5.13
CA TYR A 341 -3.13 -14.03 5.30
C TYR A 341 -2.88 -14.87 4.05
N THR A 342 -3.92 -15.53 3.57
CA THR A 342 -3.83 -16.36 2.35
C THR A 342 -3.48 -15.49 1.15
N LEU A 343 -4.11 -14.31 1.01
CA LEU A 343 -3.83 -13.42 -0.11
C LEU A 343 -2.39 -12.96 -0.13
N MET A 344 -1.84 -12.50 0.99
CA MET A 344 -0.45 -12.07 1.06
C MET A 344 0.52 -13.21 0.79
N HIS A 345 0.22 -14.43 1.24
CA HIS A 345 1.00 -15.62 0.98
C HIS A 345 1.04 -15.93 -0.52
N GLU A 346 -0.14 -16.05 -1.16
CA GLU A 346 -0.23 -16.37 -2.58
C GLU A 346 0.34 -15.24 -3.47
N LEU A 347 0.22 -13.98 -3.04
CA LEU A 347 0.87 -12.85 -3.71
C LEU A 347 2.40 -12.92 -3.59
N GLY A 348 2.92 -13.44 -2.49
CA GLY A 348 4.35 -13.73 -2.33
C GLY A 348 4.87 -14.66 -3.41
N HIS A 349 4.13 -15.71 -3.75
CA HIS A 349 4.47 -16.58 -4.87
C HIS A 349 4.37 -15.86 -6.21
N ALA A 350 3.25 -15.17 -6.45
CA ALA A 350 2.93 -14.61 -7.76
C ALA A 350 3.83 -13.41 -8.14
N HIS A 351 4.20 -12.59 -7.17
CA HIS A 351 4.88 -11.32 -7.40
C HIS A 351 6.34 -11.31 -6.92
N GLY A 352 6.63 -11.98 -5.81
CA GLY A 352 7.96 -12.02 -5.22
C GLY A 352 8.76 -13.30 -5.53
N GLU A 353 8.20 -14.22 -6.30
CA GLU A 353 8.76 -15.56 -6.61
C GLU A 353 9.26 -16.29 -5.36
N MET A 354 8.49 -16.19 -4.29
CA MET A 354 8.82 -16.83 -3.02
C MET A 354 8.36 -18.28 -3.00
N GLY A 355 9.12 -19.13 -2.35
CA GLY A 355 8.72 -20.50 -2.04
C GLY A 355 8.01 -20.61 -0.71
N ASP A 356 7.25 -21.68 -0.53
CA ASP A 356 6.66 -22.03 0.75
C ASP A 356 7.72 -22.25 1.83
N GLU A 357 7.55 -21.65 2.99
CA GLU A 357 8.45 -21.83 4.13
C GLU A 357 7.88 -22.80 5.18
N TYR A 358 6.68 -23.32 4.96
CA TYR A 358 6.08 -24.28 5.87
C TYR A 358 6.49 -25.72 5.53
N LEU A 359 6.32 -26.58 6.52
CA LEU A 359 6.67 -27.99 6.50
C LEU A 359 5.40 -28.83 6.43
N THR A 360 5.50 -29.99 5.78
CA THR A 360 4.49 -31.04 5.86
C THR A 360 5.12 -32.38 6.20
N ASP A 361 4.32 -33.35 6.60
CA ASP A 361 4.71 -34.72 6.95
C ASP A 361 5.19 -35.55 5.73
N ASP A 362 5.67 -34.89 4.68
CA ASP A 362 5.93 -35.53 3.41
C ASP A 362 7.44 -35.53 3.12
N ASP A 363 8.06 -36.71 3.14
CA ASP A 363 9.46 -36.96 2.79
C ASP A 363 9.76 -36.68 1.30
N ARG A 364 9.22 -35.60 0.72
CA ARG A 364 9.50 -35.25 -0.69
C ARG A 364 10.91 -34.74 -0.84
N ASP A 365 11.62 -35.26 -1.84
CA ASP A 365 12.83 -34.62 -2.34
C ASP A 365 12.45 -33.38 -3.13
N VAL A 366 12.54 -32.22 -2.48
CA VAL A 366 12.19 -30.91 -3.05
C VAL A 366 13.43 -30.07 -3.37
N SER A 367 14.61 -30.65 -3.29
CA SER A 367 15.90 -29.98 -3.48
C SER A 367 15.98 -29.20 -4.80
N TYR A 368 15.36 -29.72 -5.87
CA TYR A 368 15.32 -29.02 -7.16
C TYR A 368 14.54 -27.69 -7.08
N TRP A 369 13.45 -27.64 -6.30
CA TRP A 369 12.60 -26.44 -6.19
C TRP A 369 13.16 -25.44 -5.18
N ALA A 370 13.88 -25.91 -4.16
CA ALA A 370 14.40 -25.08 -3.09
C ALA A 370 15.37 -23.99 -3.57
N ASP A 371 16.10 -24.23 -4.66
CA ASP A 371 17.05 -23.25 -5.19
C ASP A 371 16.45 -22.29 -6.22
N LEU A 372 15.20 -22.50 -6.64
CA LEU A 372 14.53 -21.64 -7.62
C LEU A 372 13.91 -20.36 -7.03
N ASN A 373 13.61 -20.35 -5.73
CA ASN A 373 12.92 -19.25 -5.08
C ASN A 373 13.91 -18.37 -4.29
N VAL A 374 13.54 -17.09 -4.09
CA VAL A 374 14.41 -16.11 -3.40
C VAL A 374 14.69 -16.47 -1.94
N ASN A 375 13.75 -17.13 -1.28
CA ASN A 375 13.73 -17.40 0.16
C ASN A 375 13.98 -18.85 0.53
N THR A 376 14.38 -19.69 -0.41
CA THR A 376 14.65 -21.12 -0.14
C THR A 376 15.96 -21.55 -0.78
N THR A 377 16.70 -22.50 -0.17
CA THR A 377 17.97 -22.99 -0.67
C THR A 377 18.35 -24.34 -0.10
N THR A 378 19.20 -25.08 -0.83
CA THR A 378 19.93 -26.26 -0.33
C THR A 378 21.34 -25.92 0.16
N GLU A 379 21.80 -24.66 -0.03
CA GLU A 379 23.15 -24.23 0.34
C GLU A 379 23.32 -24.09 1.87
N THR A 380 24.39 -24.60 2.41
CA THR A 380 24.71 -24.58 3.84
C THR A 380 25.93 -23.74 4.20
N ASP A 381 26.72 -23.30 3.20
CA ASP A 381 27.82 -22.37 3.44
C ASP A 381 27.29 -20.93 3.56
N PRO A 382 27.41 -20.29 4.74
CA PRO A 382 26.93 -18.92 4.92
C PRO A 382 27.51 -17.91 3.93
N ALA A 383 28.69 -18.16 3.39
CA ALA A 383 29.33 -17.27 2.43
C ALA A 383 28.70 -17.36 1.03
N LEU A 384 27.96 -18.42 0.74
CA LEU A 384 27.32 -18.70 -0.54
C LEU A 384 25.80 -18.49 -0.50
N LEU A 385 25.20 -18.23 0.67
CA LEU A 385 23.76 -18.02 0.80
C LEU A 385 23.29 -16.84 -0.05
N LYS A 386 22.15 -17.00 -0.73
CA LYS A 386 21.47 -15.97 -1.53
C LYS A 386 21.24 -14.69 -0.71
N TRP A 387 20.81 -14.84 0.54
CA TRP A 387 20.49 -13.74 1.48
C TRP A 387 21.60 -13.44 2.49
N LYS A 388 22.85 -13.80 2.22
CA LYS A 388 24.00 -13.54 3.12
C LYS A 388 24.18 -12.08 3.53
N HIS A 389 23.76 -11.15 2.69
CA HIS A 389 23.84 -9.71 2.94
C HIS A 389 22.88 -9.23 4.03
N HIS A 390 21.84 -10.01 4.34
CA HIS A 390 20.96 -9.77 5.47
C HIS A 390 21.45 -10.38 6.78
N ILE A 391 22.51 -11.18 6.77
CA ILE A 391 23.05 -11.86 7.96
C ILE A 391 24.08 -10.97 8.63
N GLU A 392 23.82 -10.58 9.89
CA GLU A 392 24.72 -9.70 10.66
C GLU A 392 26.11 -10.29 10.89
N ASP A 393 26.20 -11.60 11.15
CA ASP A 393 27.46 -12.29 11.45
C ASP A 393 27.50 -13.68 10.78
N LEU A 394 28.21 -13.77 9.65
CA LEU A 394 28.37 -15.02 8.92
C LEU A 394 29.17 -16.11 9.69
N MET A 395 29.80 -15.77 10.81
CA MET A 395 30.47 -16.75 11.68
C MET A 395 29.51 -17.37 12.69
N ASN A 396 28.39 -16.69 13.00
CA ASN A 396 27.40 -17.13 13.97
C ASN A 396 25.99 -16.95 13.38
N VAL A 397 25.71 -17.69 12.31
CA VAL A 397 24.44 -17.60 11.57
C VAL A 397 23.30 -18.14 12.43
N PRO A 398 22.25 -17.35 12.69
CA PRO A 398 21.07 -17.83 13.42
C PRO A 398 20.46 -19.05 12.74
N GLY A 399 20.07 -20.05 13.52
CA GLY A 399 19.39 -21.25 13.03
C GLY A 399 20.26 -22.32 12.39
N LYS A 400 21.51 -22.03 11.98
CA LYS A 400 22.37 -22.95 11.23
C LYS A 400 22.55 -24.32 11.90
N ASP A 401 22.60 -24.34 13.23
CA ASP A 401 22.80 -25.57 14.01
C ASP A 401 21.50 -26.03 14.69
N PHE A 402 20.35 -25.39 14.33
CA PHE A 402 19.05 -25.74 14.88
C PHE A 402 18.53 -27.00 14.20
N LYS A 403 18.00 -27.89 15.00
CA LYS A 403 17.27 -29.03 14.49
C LYS A 403 15.80 -28.62 14.25
N VAL A 404 15.17 -29.21 13.24
CA VAL A 404 13.75 -29.07 13.00
C VAL A 404 12.98 -29.55 14.22
N CYS A 405 12.19 -28.65 14.79
CA CYS A 405 11.34 -28.95 15.94
C CYS A 405 9.89 -28.93 15.49
N TYR A 406 9.33 -30.10 15.30
CA TYR A 406 7.96 -30.29 14.87
C TYR A 406 6.96 -30.07 15.99
N ASN A 407 5.83 -29.43 15.68
CA ASN A 407 4.63 -29.48 16.49
C ASN A 407 3.40 -29.62 15.60
N TYR A 408 2.90 -30.82 15.48
CA TYR A 408 1.64 -31.10 14.79
C TYR A 408 0.41 -30.82 15.64
N ALA A 409 -0.77 -30.83 14.99
CA ALA A 409 -2.10 -30.45 15.49
C ALA A 409 -2.54 -31.04 16.85
N ASP A 410 -1.80 -31.99 17.42
CA ASP A 410 -2.03 -32.56 18.73
C ASP A 410 -1.11 -32.00 19.84
N GLY A 411 -0.18 -31.09 19.49
CA GLY A 411 0.78 -30.50 20.43
C GLY A 411 1.93 -31.44 20.81
N SER A 412 2.12 -32.58 20.14
CA SER A 412 3.27 -33.44 20.36
C SER A 412 4.46 -32.88 19.57
N ILE A 413 5.55 -32.64 20.26
CA ILE A 413 6.84 -32.31 19.66
C ILE A 413 7.56 -33.66 19.62
N PHE A 414 8.04 -34.11 18.43
CA PHE A 414 9.06 -35.14 18.29
C PHE A 414 8.71 -36.44 17.61
N ASP A 415 9.69 -36.84 16.85
CA ASP A 415 9.99 -38.25 16.59
C ASP A 415 10.37 -38.96 17.90
N GLU A 416 9.82 -40.16 18.14
CA GLU A 416 10.04 -40.92 19.37
C GLU A 416 11.54 -41.20 19.55
N GLY A 417 12.21 -40.44 20.41
CA GLY A 417 13.59 -40.73 20.83
C GLY A 417 14.57 -39.55 20.82
N GLU A 418 14.20 -38.37 20.38
CA GLU A 418 15.08 -37.20 20.40
C GLU A 418 14.88 -36.31 21.64
N ASP A 419 15.96 -35.73 22.15
CA ASP A 419 15.99 -34.92 23.37
C ASP A 419 15.50 -33.51 23.06
N VAL A 420 14.35 -33.12 23.63
CA VAL A 420 13.68 -31.82 23.52
C VAL A 420 14.63 -30.64 23.76
N THR A 421 15.71 -30.86 24.49
CA THR A 421 16.69 -29.82 24.85
C THR A 421 17.59 -29.41 23.70
N THR A 422 17.53 -30.11 22.56
CA THR A 422 18.33 -29.78 21.36
C THR A 422 17.59 -29.01 20.29
N CYS A 423 16.31 -28.69 20.52
CA CYS A 423 15.50 -27.82 19.66
C CYS A 423 15.73 -26.35 20.02
N ASP A 424 16.72 -25.73 19.44
CA ASP A 424 17.15 -24.38 19.85
C ASP A 424 16.21 -23.25 19.42
N CYS A 425 15.36 -23.47 18.40
CA CYS A 425 14.36 -22.50 17.97
C CYS A 425 12.96 -22.80 18.53
N LEU A 426 12.86 -23.19 19.79
CA LEU A 426 11.58 -23.14 20.48
C LEU A 426 11.08 -21.69 20.47
N PHE A 427 9.99 -21.47 19.77
CA PHE A 427 9.35 -20.15 19.70
C PHE A 427 9.11 -19.50 21.06
N ASN A 428 8.88 -20.32 22.08
CA ASN A 428 8.72 -19.90 23.44
C ASN A 428 9.88 -20.40 24.30
N LEU A 429 10.54 -19.47 24.98
CA LEU A 429 11.50 -19.80 26.03
C LEU A 429 10.76 -20.12 27.32
N TYR A 430 11.18 -21.20 27.99
CA TYR A 430 10.63 -21.64 29.26
C TYR A 430 11.72 -21.67 30.34
N ASP A 431 11.34 -21.36 31.58
CA ASP A 431 12.23 -21.56 32.72
C ASP A 431 12.29 -23.03 33.15
N SER A 432 13.19 -23.37 34.08
CA SER A 432 13.36 -24.72 34.61
C SER A 432 12.11 -25.27 35.34
N SER A 433 11.08 -24.46 35.53
CA SER A 433 9.79 -24.81 36.12
C SER A 433 8.67 -24.98 35.09
N GLY A 434 9.00 -24.82 33.78
CA GLY A 434 8.05 -24.92 32.67
C GLY A 434 7.20 -23.67 32.44
N ASN A 435 7.56 -22.51 33.03
CA ASN A 435 6.85 -21.26 32.79
C ASN A 435 7.46 -20.55 31.58
N ARG A 436 6.61 -20.03 30.70
CA ARG A 436 7.05 -19.25 29.55
C ARG A 436 7.74 -17.95 30.00
N THR A 437 8.99 -17.75 29.60
CA THR A 437 9.79 -16.56 29.93
C THR A 437 9.89 -15.54 28.78
N GLY A 438 9.57 -15.97 27.55
CA GLY A 438 9.65 -15.11 26.39
C GLY A 438 9.59 -15.88 25.08
N ARG A 439 10.00 -15.20 24.00
CA ARG A 439 10.27 -15.81 22.69
C ARG A 439 11.77 -15.87 22.45
N ASN A 440 12.23 -16.86 21.69
CA ASN A 440 13.63 -16.92 21.28
C ASN A 440 13.92 -15.77 20.29
N PRO A 441 14.81 -14.83 20.62
CA PRO A 441 15.08 -13.68 19.77
C PRO A 441 15.74 -14.05 18.44
N ASP A 442 16.44 -15.19 18.35
CA ASP A 442 17.13 -15.59 17.13
C ASP A 442 16.15 -16.10 16.05
N CYS A 443 14.95 -16.54 16.44
CA CYS A 443 13.90 -16.89 15.49
C CYS A 443 13.35 -15.67 14.69
N ASN A 444 13.65 -14.45 15.11
CA ASN A 444 13.26 -13.23 14.39
C ASN A 444 14.40 -12.63 13.53
N LYS A 445 15.57 -13.22 13.56
CA LYS A 445 16.71 -12.78 12.75
C LYS A 445 16.80 -13.54 11.44
N VAL A 446 17.37 -12.90 10.43
CA VAL A 446 17.74 -13.61 9.21
C VAL A 446 18.88 -14.57 9.51
N GLY A 447 18.76 -15.79 9.03
CA GLY A 447 19.69 -16.88 9.30
C GLY A 447 19.58 -18.02 8.30
N LEU A 448 19.72 -19.25 8.79
CA LEU A 448 19.63 -20.48 8.01
C LEU A 448 18.83 -21.51 8.83
N PHE A 449 17.53 -21.57 8.59
CA PHE A 449 16.61 -22.44 9.32
C PHE A 449 16.23 -23.63 8.45
N GLU A 450 16.49 -24.84 8.94
CA GLU A 450 16.17 -26.07 8.22
C GLU A 450 14.66 -26.27 8.10
N GLY A 451 14.24 -26.79 6.95
CA GLY A 451 12.87 -27.12 6.62
C GLY A 451 12.15 -26.01 5.87
N ASN A 452 11.74 -26.32 4.64
CA ASN A 452 10.88 -25.51 3.78
C ASN A 452 10.27 -26.36 2.66
N TYR A 453 9.41 -25.76 1.86
CA TYR A 453 8.87 -26.31 0.61
C TYR A 453 8.32 -27.74 0.77
N TYR A 454 7.59 -28.00 1.86
CA TYR A 454 7.07 -29.32 2.26
C TYR A 454 8.13 -30.33 2.72
N GLY A 455 9.43 -30.01 2.65
CA GLY A 455 10.52 -30.90 3.06
C GLY A 455 11.04 -30.61 4.46
N GLU A 456 11.34 -31.65 5.23
CA GLU A 456 11.83 -31.53 6.61
C GLU A 456 13.33 -31.24 6.69
N PHE A 457 14.12 -31.83 5.77
CA PHE A 457 15.55 -31.88 5.86
C PHE A 457 16.24 -31.41 4.57
N ASP A 458 17.48 -30.95 4.71
CA ASP A 458 18.37 -30.55 3.62
C ASP A 458 17.85 -29.37 2.77
N ASN A 459 16.83 -28.67 3.25
CA ASN A 459 16.28 -27.46 2.65
C ASN A 459 16.20 -26.37 3.70
N TYR A 460 16.48 -25.14 3.34
CA TYR A 460 16.67 -24.05 4.29
C TYR A 460 15.91 -22.80 3.87
N ARG A 461 15.47 -22.01 4.86
CA ARG A 461 14.77 -20.74 4.74
C ARG A 461 15.46 -19.65 5.56
N PRO A 462 15.27 -18.36 5.22
CA PRO A 462 16.01 -17.26 5.85
C PRO A 462 15.51 -16.91 7.24
N LYS A 463 14.26 -17.20 7.56
CA LYS A 463 13.62 -16.77 8.80
C LYS A 463 12.66 -17.84 9.32
N TYR A 464 12.52 -17.92 10.63
CA TYR A 464 11.64 -18.93 11.22
C TYR A 464 10.15 -18.61 11.03
N TRP A 465 9.79 -17.31 11.08
CA TRP A 465 8.42 -16.84 10.92
C TRP A 465 8.32 -15.77 9.84
N THR A 466 7.56 -16.05 8.81
CA THR A 466 7.16 -15.11 7.77
C THR A 466 5.71 -15.41 7.33
N ILE A 467 5.17 -14.61 6.43
CA ILE A 467 3.88 -14.91 5.82
C ILE A 467 3.94 -16.22 4.99
N MET A 468 5.09 -16.54 4.40
CA MET A 468 5.30 -17.75 3.60
C MET A 468 5.33 -19.04 4.43
N GLU A 469 5.52 -18.93 5.74
CA GLU A 469 5.35 -20.04 6.70
C GLU A 469 3.89 -20.08 7.23
N GLY A 470 3.19 -18.94 7.24
CA GLY A 470 1.79 -18.84 7.65
C GLY A 470 1.58 -18.59 9.14
N GLY A 471 1.55 -17.41 9.60
CA GLY A 471 1.27 -17.09 11.01
C GLY A 471 1.39 -15.63 11.36
N ILE A 472 2.05 -14.85 10.53
CA ILE A 472 2.20 -13.41 10.70
C ILE A 472 1.96 -12.69 9.38
N LEU A 473 1.50 -11.44 9.45
CA LEU A 473 1.27 -10.57 8.28
C LEU A 473 2.54 -9.75 7.97
N GLN A 474 3.69 -10.44 7.84
CA GLN A 474 4.97 -9.83 7.49
C GLN A 474 5.75 -10.80 6.59
N TYR A 475 6.37 -10.25 5.56
CA TYR A 475 7.22 -11.04 4.66
C TYR A 475 8.57 -11.42 5.31
N GLY A 476 9.15 -10.52 6.10
CA GLY A 476 10.53 -10.60 6.56
C GLY A 476 11.51 -10.05 5.52
N GLU A 477 12.71 -9.73 5.94
CA GLU A 477 13.66 -8.92 5.17
C GLU A 477 13.96 -9.50 3.78
N VAL A 478 14.16 -10.80 3.66
CA VAL A 478 14.48 -11.48 2.39
C VAL A 478 13.26 -11.52 1.46
N ASN A 479 12.10 -11.86 2.00
CA ASN A 479 10.86 -11.92 1.22
C ASN A 479 10.40 -10.50 0.81
N ALA A 480 10.55 -9.51 1.67
CA ALA A 480 10.25 -8.11 1.35
C ALA A 480 11.18 -7.57 0.26
N GLU A 481 12.46 -7.98 0.25
CA GLU A 481 13.40 -7.67 -0.83
C GLU A 481 12.95 -8.32 -2.15
N GLY A 482 12.55 -9.60 -2.13
CA GLY A 482 11.99 -10.29 -3.30
C GLY A 482 10.75 -9.57 -3.85
N PHE A 483 9.84 -9.16 -2.97
CA PHE A 483 8.65 -8.38 -3.34
C PHE A 483 9.01 -7.03 -3.97
N ALA A 484 9.98 -6.31 -3.39
CA ALA A 484 10.47 -5.04 -3.91
C ALA A 484 11.05 -5.19 -5.31
N ILE A 485 11.85 -6.23 -5.55
CA ILE A 485 12.45 -6.52 -6.85
C ILE A 485 11.37 -6.84 -7.88
N GLY A 486 10.38 -7.66 -7.53
CA GLY A 486 9.22 -7.92 -8.39
C GLY A 486 8.49 -6.64 -8.78
N SER A 487 8.28 -5.74 -7.81
CA SER A 487 7.63 -4.44 -8.05
C SER A 487 8.45 -3.54 -8.98
N ILE A 488 9.77 -3.50 -8.82
CA ILE A 488 10.67 -2.71 -9.69
C ILE A 488 10.73 -3.34 -11.09
N HIS A 489 10.76 -4.66 -11.16
CA HIS A 489 10.73 -5.40 -12.42
C HIS A 489 9.50 -5.03 -13.25
N ASN A 490 8.32 -5.11 -12.65
CA ASN A 490 7.06 -4.86 -13.34
C ASN A 490 6.89 -3.39 -13.76
N GLN A 491 7.69 -2.46 -13.25
CA GLN A 491 7.71 -1.08 -13.73
C GLN A 491 8.34 -0.90 -15.12
N GLY A 492 8.86 -1.94 -15.73
CA GLY A 492 9.39 -1.89 -17.08
C GLY A 492 10.84 -1.45 -17.21
N PHE A 493 11.59 -1.31 -16.11
CA PHE A 493 13.02 -0.97 -16.16
C PHE A 493 13.87 -1.98 -16.94
N LEU A 494 13.34 -3.18 -17.17
CA LEU A 494 13.98 -4.25 -17.90
C LEU A 494 13.72 -4.20 -19.40
N TYR A 495 12.57 -3.66 -19.80
CA TYR A 495 12.14 -3.64 -21.20
C TYR A 495 12.75 -2.42 -21.90
N GLY A 496 14.05 -2.41 -22.08
CA GLY A 496 14.69 -1.53 -23.05
C GLY A 496 14.37 -2.02 -24.47
N ASP A 497 13.08 -2.30 -24.75
CA ASP A 497 12.64 -2.81 -26.05
C ASP A 497 12.68 -1.74 -27.13
N ASP A 498 12.62 -0.48 -26.74
CA ASP A 498 12.72 0.64 -27.66
C ASP A 498 14.16 1.13 -27.78
N VAL A 499 14.95 0.31 -28.43
CA VAL A 499 16.30 0.70 -28.85
C VAL A 499 16.32 1.08 -30.31
N ALA A 500 16.88 2.22 -30.62
CA ALA A 500 16.91 2.74 -31.97
C ALA A 500 18.30 3.28 -32.37
N PHE A 501 18.68 3.08 -33.65
CA PHE A 501 19.85 3.76 -34.18
C PHE A 501 19.50 5.16 -34.64
N VAL A 502 20.19 6.14 -34.11
CA VAL A 502 20.11 7.52 -34.58
C VAL A 502 20.98 7.68 -35.84
N SER A 503 20.41 8.24 -36.88
CA SER A 503 21.09 8.43 -38.15
C SER A 503 21.12 9.92 -38.54
N ASP A 504 22.17 10.32 -39.27
CA ASP A 504 22.25 11.65 -39.86
C ASP A 504 21.40 11.76 -41.16
N ALA A 505 21.38 12.96 -41.76
CA ALA A 505 20.64 13.21 -42.97
C ALA A 505 21.12 12.39 -44.20
N THR A 506 22.28 11.74 -44.12
CA THR A 506 22.82 10.85 -45.18
C THR A 506 22.46 9.39 -44.95
N GLY A 507 21.83 9.08 -43.81
CA GLY A 507 21.51 7.73 -43.37
C GLY A 507 22.63 7.00 -42.65
N SER A 508 23.73 7.70 -42.35
CA SER A 508 24.83 7.15 -41.55
C SER A 508 24.46 7.13 -40.06
N ARG A 509 24.69 5.99 -39.38
CA ARG A 509 24.38 5.85 -37.96
C ARG A 509 25.37 6.62 -37.11
N THR A 510 24.85 7.58 -36.36
CA THR A 510 25.61 8.52 -35.54
C THR A 510 25.47 8.26 -34.07
N GLY A 511 24.50 7.45 -33.63
CA GLY A 511 24.23 7.16 -32.26
C GLY A 511 23.31 5.95 -32.05
N PHE A 512 23.10 5.60 -30.81
CA PHE A 512 22.21 4.56 -30.32
C PHE A 512 21.36 5.13 -29.19
N GLU A 513 20.05 5.05 -29.33
CA GLU A 513 19.06 5.48 -28.35
C GLU A 513 18.56 4.27 -27.58
N ILE A 514 18.53 4.39 -26.27
CA ILE A 514 17.82 3.49 -25.37
C ILE A 514 16.72 4.32 -24.70
N ASP A 515 15.50 3.86 -24.87
CA ASP A 515 14.32 4.41 -24.22
C ASP A 515 13.77 3.38 -23.24
N ILE A 516 13.81 3.73 -21.93
CA ILE A 516 13.18 2.97 -20.88
C ILE A 516 11.87 3.69 -20.60
N ASP A 517 10.77 3.20 -21.20
CA ASP A 517 9.45 3.81 -21.07
C ASP A 517 8.86 3.51 -19.69
N VAL A 518 9.36 4.25 -18.69
CA VAL A 518 8.98 4.06 -17.29
C VAL A 518 8.76 5.41 -16.60
N GLU A 519 7.69 5.48 -15.83
CA GLU A 519 7.44 6.58 -14.88
C GLU A 519 7.61 6.04 -13.46
N TYR A 520 8.50 6.64 -12.67
CA TYR A 520 8.82 6.17 -11.32
C TYR A 520 9.09 7.32 -10.34
N ASP A 521 8.99 7.01 -9.05
CA ASP A 521 9.25 7.95 -7.97
C ASP A 521 10.77 8.09 -7.73
N THR A 522 11.35 9.21 -8.17
CA THR A 522 12.77 9.52 -7.96
C THR A 522 13.17 9.74 -6.49
N ALA A 523 12.21 9.83 -5.57
CA ALA A 523 12.49 9.82 -4.14
C ALA A 523 12.74 8.41 -3.59
N LYS A 524 12.21 7.39 -4.28
CA LYS A 524 12.35 5.98 -3.90
C LYS A 524 13.37 5.22 -4.73
N LEU A 525 13.50 5.54 -6.01
CA LEU A 525 14.38 4.86 -6.95
C LEU A 525 15.30 5.84 -7.66
N ARG A 526 16.46 5.37 -8.05
CA ARG A 526 17.44 6.14 -8.80
C ARG A 526 17.98 5.34 -9.98
N LEU A 527 17.76 5.84 -11.20
CA LEU A 527 18.26 5.26 -12.43
C LEU A 527 19.67 5.78 -12.74
N LYS A 528 20.63 4.89 -12.88
CA LYS A 528 22.02 5.16 -13.23
C LYS A 528 22.39 4.58 -14.58
N TRP A 529 23.34 5.21 -15.25
CA TRP A 529 23.84 4.79 -16.55
C TRP A 529 25.35 4.58 -16.55
N TYR A 530 25.78 3.55 -17.25
CA TYR A 530 27.20 3.20 -17.38
C TYR A 530 27.57 2.98 -18.84
N ILE A 531 28.77 3.40 -19.22
CA ILE A 531 29.38 3.09 -20.52
C ILE A 531 30.65 2.31 -20.27
N ASN A 532 30.73 1.07 -20.76
CA ASN A 532 31.85 0.15 -20.53
C ASN A 532 32.19 0.04 -19.02
N GLY A 533 31.21 -0.05 -18.17
CA GLY A 533 31.36 -0.15 -16.72
C GLY A 533 31.71 1.15 -16.00
N ILE A 534 31.77 2.29 -16.70
CA ILE A 534 32.02 3.60 -16.09
C ILE A 534 30.72 4.38 -15.99
N GLU A 535 30.37 4.80 -14.79
CA GLU A 535 29.16 5.59 -14.53
C GLU A 535 29.20 6.95 -15.26
N ASP A 536 28.12 7.30 -15.94
CA ASP A 536 27.86 8.62 -16.48
C ASP A 536 26.81 9.35 -15.65
N SER A 537 27.24 9.97 -14.55
CA SER A 537 26.35 10.68 -13.63
C SER A 537 25.60 11.87 -14.25
N SER A 538 25.99 12.32 -15.44
CA SER A 538 25.25 13.37 -16.16
C SER A 538 23.91 12.88 -16.71
N LYS A 539 23.69 11.57 -16.69
CA LYS A 539 22.51 10.89 -17.22
C LYS A 539 21.61 10.28 -16.13
N GLU A 540 21.93 10.54 -14.87
CA GLU A 540 21.13 10.06 -13.74
C GLU A 540 19.66 10.45 -13.91
N ASN A 541 18.75 9.49 -13.67
CA ASN A 541 17.31 9.63 -13.76
C ASN A 541 16.75 10.04 -15.14
N GLN A 542 17.52 9.90 -16.20
CA GLN A 542 17.02 10.05 -17.56
C GLN A 542 16.57 8.69 -18.11
N THR A 543 15.34 8.58 -18.55
CA THR A 543 14.77 7.34 -19.09
C THR A 543 15.08 7.15 -20.56
N THR A 544 15.21 8.22 -21.34
CA THR A 544 15.60 8.20 -22.76
C THR A 544 16.99 8.78 -22.94
N ILE A 545 17.92 8.03 -23.49
CA ILE A 545 19.30 8.49 -23.71
C ILE A 545 19.79 8.12 -25.11
N VAL A 546 20.37 9.11 -25.78
CA VAL A 546 21.13 8.93 -27.02
C VAL A 546 22.62 8.86 -26.71
N PHE A 547 23.23 7.72 -27.00
CA PHE A 547 24.68 7.52 -26.95
C PHE A 547 25.31 7.77 -28.31
N ASN A 548 26.33 8.64 -28.37
CA ASN A 548 27.01 8.92 -29.62
C ASN A 548 27.88 7.73 -30.07
N ARG A 549 27.94 7.49 -31.38
CA ARG A 549 28.85 6.52 -31.98
C ARG A 549 30.30 6.87 -31.61
N PRO A 550 31.09 5.90 -31.11
CA PRO A 550 32.49 6.14 -30.80
C PRO A 550 33.32 6.37 -32.09
N THR A 551 34.30 7.27 -32.03
CA THR A 551 35.11 7.64 -33.18
C THR A 551 36.01 6.53 -33.73
N ASN A 552 36.24 5.49 -32.94
CA ASN A 552 37.07 4.33 -33.26
C ASN A 552 36.25 3.09 -33.64
N ASP A 553 34.92 3.24 -33.78
CA ASP A 553 33.99 2.15 -34.06
C ASP A 553 34.17 0.90 -33.16
N SER A 554 34.59 1.11 -31.92
CA SER A 554 34.76 0.00 -30.97
C SER A 554 33.43 -0.53 -30.47
N VAL A 555 33.46 -1.74 -29.93
CA VAL A 555 32.33 -2.28 -29.15
C VAL A 555 32.10 -1.37 -27.94
N GLN A 556 30.85 -1.04 -27.70
CA GLN A 556 30.41 -0.30 -26.52
C GLN A 556 29.37 -1.12 -25.76
N ILE A 557 29.46 -1.09 -24.44
CA ILE A 557 28.52 -1.69 -23.52
C ILE A 557 27.81 -0.55 -22.77
N TYR A 558 26.51 -0.49 -22.92
CA TYR A 558 25.64 0.49 -22.27
C TYR A 558 24.80 -0.23 -21.23
N THR A 559 24.96 0.15 -19.97
CA THR A 559 24.25 -0.47 -18.86
C THR A 559 23.44 0.59 -18.13
N TRP A 560 22.19 0.27 -17.82
CA TRP A 560 21.43 1.02 -16.85
C TRP A 560 21.15 0.18 -15.63
N ARG A 561 20.94 0.87 -14.52
CA ARG A 561 20.76 0.25 -13.23
C ARG A 561 19.85 1.09 -12.36
N VAL A 562 18.98 0.42 -11.62
CA VAL A 562 18.10 1.03 -10.63
C VAL A 562 18.65 0.78 -9.24
N ASP A 563 18.89 1.85 -8.48
CA ASP A 563 19.18 1.78 -7.05
C ASP A 563 17.88 2.02 -6.27
N ASP A 564 17.59 1.17 -5.32
CA ASP A 564 16.56 1.40 -4.31
C ASP A 564 17.08 2.35 -3.23
N LEU A 565 16.39 3.48 -3.05
CA LEU A 565 16.71 4.50 -2.04
C LEU A 565 15.94 4.29 -0.72
N THR A 566 14.99 3.37 -0.68
CA THR A 566 14.25 3.02 0.55
C THR A 566 15.09 2.14 1.47
N GLY A 567 16.04 1.40 0.91
CA GLY A 567 16.91 0.47 1.62
C GLY A 567 16.27 -0.89 1.85
N THR A 568 15.19 -1.23 1.17
CA THR A 568 14.57 -2.56 1.19
C THR A 568 15.40 -3.56 0.38
N VAL A 569 15.82 -3.14 -0.84
CA VAL A 569 16.74 -3.92 -1.66
C VAL A 569 18.17 -3.61 -1.24
N THR A 570 18.81 -4.56 -0.61
CA THR A 570 20.16 -4.45 -0.06
C THR A 570 21.17 -5.38 -0.73
N ALA A 571 20.71 -6.13 -1.75
CA ALA A 571 21.55 -7.03 -2.53
C ALA A 571 22.77 -6.30 -3.12
N PRO A 572 23.94 -6.98 -3.17
CA PRO A 572 25.16 -6.36 -3.66
C PRO A 572 25.05 -5.86 -5.09
N ASP A 573 25.73 -4.76 -5.35
CA ASP A 573 25.74 -4.01 -6.60
C ASP A 573 26.23 -4.74 -7.87
N ASP A 574 26.61 -6.01 -7.80
CA ASP A 574 27.17 -6.73 -8.93
C ASP A 574 26.11 -7.44 -9.76
N VAL A 575 25.50 -6.71 -10.68
CA VAL A 575 24.50 -7.24 -11.63
C VAL A 575 25.11 -8.30 -12.57
N THR A 576 26.44 -8.32 -12.71
CA THR A 576 27.13 -9.22 -13.63
C THR A 576 27.55 -10.55 -13.01
N ASN A 577 27.54 -10.65 -11.67
CA ASN A 577 27.97 -11.84 -10.94
C ASN A 577 26.91 -12.35 -9.94
N ASN A 578 25.68 -11.89 -10.03
CA ASN A 578 24.67 -12.23 -9.04
C ASN A 578 23.83 -13.44 -9.47
N ASP A 579 24.52 -14.50 -9.85
CA ASP A 579 23.90 -15.73 -10.29
C ASP A 579 23.10 -16.43 -9.16
N ASP A 580 23.37 -16.10 -7.88
CA ASP A 580 22.90 -16.93 -6.78
C ASP A 580 21.58 -16.46 -6.13
N PHE A 581 21.30 -15.13 -6.10
CA PHE A 581 20.08 -14.62 -5.45
C PHE A 581 18.89 -14.52 -6.41
N TYR A 582 19.18 -14.22 -7.69
CA TYR A 582 18.14 -13.92 -8.69
C TYR A 582 18.06 -14.94 -9.82
N GLU A 583 18.80 -16.06 -9.76
CA GLU A 583 18.82 -17.05 -10.83
C GLU A 583 17.44 -17.70 -11.06
N GLY A 584 16.59 -17.71 -10.04
CA GLY A 584 15.20 -18.17 -10.15
C GLY A 584 14.23 -17.10 -10.66
N LEU A 585 14.53 -15.81 -10.38
CA LEU A 585 13.65 -14.69 -10.75
C LEU A 585 13.85 -14.25 -12.18
N PHE A 586 15.09 -14.31 -12.71
CA PHE A 586 15.39 -13.71 -14.00
C PHE A 586 16.53 -14.47 -14.68
N ASN A 587 16.26 -15.01 -15.84
CA ASN A 587 17.24 -15.70 -16.62
C ASN A 587 18.31 -14.71 -17.14
N SER A 588 19.48 -14.66 -16.48
CA SER A 588 20.52 -13.64 -16.65
C SER A 588 21.50 -13.91 -17.79
N ASP A 589 21.09 -14.66 -18.80
CA ASP A 589 21.98 -15.01 -19.92
C ASP A 589 22.12 -13.88 -20.94
N PHE A 590 23.36 -13.46 -21.21
CA PHE A 590 23.67 -12.47 -22.22
C PHE A 590 23.54 -13.07 -23.63
N TYR A 591 22.69 -12.49 -24.47
CA TYR A 591 22.49 -12.91 -25.86
C TYR A 591 23.29 -12.05 -26.81
N TRP A 592 24.15 -12.67 -27.61
CA TRP A 592 24.81 -12.02 -28.73
C TRP A 592 24.16 -12.45 -30.04
N CYS A 593 23.73 -11.50 -30.87
CA CYS A 593 22.94 -11.73 -32.05
C CYS A 593 23.66 -11.26 -33.32
N ASP A 594 23.59 -12.09 -34.37
CA ASP A 594 23.95 -11.72 -35.74
C ASP A 594 22.70 -11.32 -36.50
N ARG A 595 22.63 -10.05 -36.86
CA ARG A 595 21.51 -9.47 -37.63
C ARG A 595 21.27 -10.15 -38.99
N SER A 596 22.34 -10.64 -39.66
CA SER A 596 22.24 -11.20 -40.98
C SER A 596 21.60 -12.59 -41.00
N SER A 597 21.79 -13.36 -39.95
CA SER A 597 21.23 -14.70 -39.78
C SER A 597 19.99 -14.73 -38.88
N GLY A 598 19.80 -13.71 -38.06
CA GLY A 598 18.78 -13.71 -37.02
C GLY A 598 19.07 -14.70 -35.88
N SER A 599 20.29 -15.28 -35.83
CA SER A 599 20.68 -16.22 -34.78
C SER A 599 21.32 -15.50 -33.63
N CYS A 600 20.89 -15.87 -32.42
CA CYS A 600 21.48 -15.42 -31.17
C CYS A 600 22.10 -16.63 -30.46
N GLU A 601 23.26 -16.43 -29.84
CA GLU A 601 23.94 -17.44 -29.04
C GLU A 601 23.99 -16.99 -27.58
N TRP A 602 23.78 -17.94 -26.69
CA TRP A 602 23.83 -17.78 -25.24
C TRP A 602 25.27 -17.76 -24.72
N GLY A 603 25.51 -16.95 -23.73
CA GLY A 603 26.72 -16.94 -22.94
C GLY A 603 27.58 -15.70 -23.15
N TYR A 604 28.10 -15.20 -22.04
CA TYR A 604 29.04 -14.09 -22.03
C TYR A 604 30.42 -14.55 -22.50
N ASN A 605 30.75 -14.33 -23.78
CA ASN A 605 32.13 -14.45 -24.24
C ASN A 605 32.63 -13.12 -24.82
N PRO A 606 33.19 -12.23 -23.98
CA PRO A 606 33.70 -10.93 -24.42
C PRO A 606 34.87 -11.02 -25.41
N SER A 607 35.50 -12.18 -25.55
CA SER A 607 36.69 -12.32 -26.39
C SER A 607 36.42 -12.60 -27.86
N ASP A 608 35.17 -12.95 -28.26
CA ASP A 608 34.80 -13.25 -29.66
C ASP A 608 33.57 -12.48 -30.15
N GLN A 609 33.51 -11.21 -29.83
CA GLN A 609 32.42 -10.31 -30.25
C GLN A 609 32.48 -9.95 -31.74
N SER A 610 33.51 -10.37 -32.47
CA SER A 610 33.77 -9.95 -33.85
C SER A 610 32.73 -10.44 -34.84
N GLN A 611 31.98 -11.47 -34.52
CA GLN A 611 30.98 -12.08 -35.41
C GLN A 611 29.55 -11.61 -35.14
N TYR A 612 29.30 -10.89 -34.04
CA TYR A 612 27.99 -10.43 -33.64
C TYR A 612 27.81 -8.92 -33.82
N ASP A 613 26.59 -8.48 -34.11
CA ASP A 613 26.26 -7.07 -34.32
C ASP A 613 25.88 -6.36 -33.03
N TYR A 614 25.13 -7.06 -32.15
CA TYR A 614 24.66 -6.54 -30.86
C TYR A 614 24.46 -7.68 -29.86
N GLY A 615 24.35 -7.33 -28.61
CA GLY A 615 23.99 -8.26 -27.54
C GLY A 615 23.23 -7.53 -26.45
N TYR A 616 22.44 -8.26 -25.69
CA TYR A 616 21.69 -7.71 -24.57
C TYR A 616 21.57 -8.70 -23.41
N ILE A 617 21.38 -8.17 -22.22
CA ILE A 617 21.01 -8.89 -21.01
C ILE A 617 20.07 -8.01 -20.21
N ASN A 618 19.05 -8.63 -19.68
CA ASN A 618 18.15 -7.99 -18.73
C ASN A 618 18.38 -8.61 -17.35
N GLY A 619 18.63 -7.78 -16.36
CA GLY A 619 18.78 -8.18 -14.96
C GLY A 619 17.65 -7.61 -14.12
N PRO A 620 17.47 -8.07 -12.89
CA PRO A 620 16.33 -7.68 -12.05
C PRO A 620 16.25 -6.17 -11.75
N MET A 621 17.38 -5.50 -11.71
CA MET A 621 17.49 -4.09 -11.36
C MET A 621 18.12 -3.24 -12.49
N GLY A 622 17.92 -3.64 -13.72
CA GLY A 622 18.46 -2.92 -14.88
C GLY A 622 18.76 -3.83 -16.07
N GLY A 623 19.44 -3.30 -17.06
CA GLY A 623 19.78 -4.04 -18.27
C GLY A 623 21.08 -3.56 -18.91
N THR A 624 21.52 -4.30 -19.92
CA THR A 624 22.74 -3.98 -20.65
C THR A 624 22.57 -4.24 -22.15
N TRP A 625 23.00 -3.29 -22.96
CA TRP A 625 23.13 -3.45 -24.40
C TRP A 625 24.59 -3.36 -24.82
N GLY A 626 25.03 -4.32 -25.63
CA GLY A 626 26.33 -4.30 -26.28
C GLY A 626 26.18 -4.01 -27.78
N ILE A 627 26.87 -3.00 -28.29
CA ILE A 627 26.84 -2.63 -29.71
C ILE A 627 28.24 -2.75 -30.31
N ASN A 628 28.38 -3.57 -31.33
CA ASN A 628 29.61 -3.68 -32.12
C ASN A 628 29.58 -2.66 -33.28
N TRP A 629 30.01 -1.44 -33.03
CA TRP A 629 29.95 -0.34 -33.98
C TRP A 629 30.72 -0.59 -35.26
N SER A 630 31.72 -1.48 -35.29
CA SER A 630 32.48 -1.83 -36.49
C SER A 630 31.62 -2.53 -37.53
N ARG A 631 30.48 -3.08 -37.13
CA ARG A 631 29.54 -3.81 -38.03
C ARG A 631 28.34 -2.96 -38.48
N TRP A 632 28.22 -1.76 -38.00
CA TRP A 632 27.17 -0.81 -38.30
C TRP A 632 27.72 0.42 -39.03
#